data_814dfea34052e29fa7102461d103c8ec
#
_entry.id   814dfea34052e29fa7102461d103c8ec
#
_cell.length_a   1.000
_cell.length_b   1.000
_cell.length_c   1.000
_cell.angle_alpha   90.00
_cell.angle_beta   90.00
_cell.angle_gamma   90.00
#
_symmetry.space_group_name_H-M   'P 1'
#
loop_
_entity.id
_entity.type
_entity.pdbx_description
1 polymer ?
#
loop_
_entity_poly.entity_id
_entity_poly.type
_entity_poly.pdbx_seq_one_letter_code
_entity_poly.pdbx_strand_id
1 'polypeptide(L)'
;FNGAAATSVEELGSIFVTTTIAPAIATVVTMILTWVKYGKPDVSMCLNASLAGLVAITAGCDVVDAFGSIVIGAVAGVLVVFGVWFLDYKLHVDDPVGAVAVHCLNGIWGTIAVGLFATKTAPECTLKGLFYGGGFKQLGIQALGVVAVCAFAAVTMFLTFYILKHTIGLRASREEELKGLDTTEHGLPSSYADFVIAGDSVYSGSSAEDTAVVTTAAPVETSVPVQHVSKARA
;
A
#
# COMPACT_ATOMS: atom_id res chain seq x y z
N PHE A 1 -15.24 -5.75 -7.19
CA PHE A 1 -14.39 -6.45 -8.18
C PHE A 1 -14.41 -7.96 -7.95
N ASN A 2 -14.03 -8.48 -6.75
CA ASN A 2 -14.01 -9.93 -6.48
C ASN A 2 -15.37 -10.60 -6.70
N GLY A 3 -16.47 -9.94 -6.38
CA GLY A 3 -17.81 -10.45 -6.60
C GLY A 3 -18.18 -10.72 -8.07
N ALA A 4 -17.43 -10.18 -9.02
CA ALA A 4 -17.64 -10.43 -10.46
C ALA A 4 -17.26 -11.87 -10.87
N ALA A 5 -16.50 -12.58 -10.04
CA ALA A 5 -16.14 -13.99 -10.26
C ALA A 5 -17.25 -14.96 -9.85
N ALA A 6 -18.26 -14.52 -9.09
CA ALA A 6 -19.31 -15.38 -8.57
C ALA A 6 -20.19 -15.96 -9.65
N THR A 7 -20.50 -17.25 -9.54
CA THR A 7 -21.39 -18.02 -10.42
C THR A 7 -22.75 -18.29 -9.78
N SER A 8 -22.86 -18.10 -8.46
CA SER A 8 -24.10 -18.25 -7.68
C SER A 8 -24.24 -17.12 -6.64
N VAL A 9 -25.47 -16.94 -6.12
CA VAL A 9 -25.75 -15.94 -5.07
C VAL A 9 -25.06 -16.32 -3.76
N GLU A 10 -24.98 -17.61 -3.46
CA GLU A 10 -24.29 -18.11 -2.26
C GLU A 10 -22.79 -17.85 -2.34
N GLU A 11 -22.18 -18.13 -3.47
CA GLU A 11 -20.78 -17.82 -3.73
C GLU A 11 -20.50 -16.30 -3.63
N LEU A 12 -21.38 -15.46 -4.19
CA LEU A 12 -21.28 -14.01 -4.09
C LEU A 12 -21.27 -13.54 -2.63
N GLY A 13 -22.17 -14.09 -1.80
CA GLY A 13 -22.23 -13.81 -0.37
C GLY A 13 -20.92 -14.21 0.34
N SER A 14 -20.40 -15.40 0.06
CA SER A 14 -19.13 -15.88 0.59
C SER A 14 -17.96 -14.97 0.20
N ILE A 15 -17.86 -14.58 -1.07
CA ILE A 15 -16.82 -13.67 -1.58
C ILE A 15 -16.88 -12.32 -0.86
N PHE A 16 -18.06 -11.77 -0.62
CA PHE A 16 -18.18 -10.50 0.12
C PHE A 16 -17.72 -10.64 1.56
N VAL A 17 -18.01 -11.75 2.22
CA VAL A 17 -17.56 -12.02 3.59
C VAL A 17 -16.03 -12.14 3.64
N THR A 18 -15.41 -12.97 2.80
CA THR A 18 -13.95 -13.16 2.77
C THR A 18 -13.21 -11.88 2.40
N THR A 19 -13.72 -11.15 1.40
CA THR A 19 -13.15 -9.87 0.94
C THR A 19 -13.27 -8.75 1.99
N THR A 20 -14.24 -8.81 2.88
CA THR A 20 -14.39 -7.85 3.99
C THR A 20 -13.53 -8.21 5.19
N ILE A 21 -13.45 -9.50 5.54
CA ILE A 21 -12.69 -9.97 6.70
C ILE A 21 -11.18 -9.72 6.54
N ALA A 22 -10.61 -10.09 5.41
CA ALA A 22 -9.16 -10.03 5.23
C ALA A 22 -8.59 -8.61 5.40
N PRO A 23 -9.09 -7.54 4.75
CA PRO A 23 -8.59 -6.19 4.96
C PRO A 23 -8.86 -5.65 6.38
N ALA A 24 -9.99 -6.02 6.99
CA ALA A 24 -10.28 -5.61 8.37
C ALA A 24 -9.25 -6.18 9.35
N ILE A 25 -8.96 -7.48 9.25
CA ILE A 25 -7.94 -8.14 10.08
C ILE A 25 -6.54 -7.60 9.78
N ALA A 26 -6.18 -7.39 8.52
CA ALA A 26 -4.89 -6.81 8.16
C ALA A 26 -4.69 -5.43 8.80
N THR A 27 -5.71 -4.58 8.76
CA THR A 27 -5.69 -3.26 9.40
C THR A 27 -5.53 -3.35 10.91
N VAL A 28 -6.29 -4.23 11.59
CA VAL A 28 -6.18 -4.41 13.04
C VAL A 28 -4.80 -4.92 13.46
N VAL A 29 -4.26 -5.91 12.74
CA VAL A 29 -2.93 -6.45 13.01
C VAL A 29 -1.86 -5.38 12.82
N THR A 30 -1.92 -4.61 11.74
CA THR A 30 -0.98 -3.51 11.49
C THR A 30 -1.10 -2.40 12.53
N MET A 31 -2.32 -2.06 12.93
CA MET A 31 -2.57 -1.07 14.00
C MET A 31 -1.89 -1.52 15.31
N ILE A 32 -2.06 -2.77 15.71
CA ILE A 32 -1.43 -3.31 16.92
C ILE A 32 0.09 -3.33 16.78
N LEU A 33 0.62 -3.81 15.66
CA LEU A 33 2.07 -3.88 15.42
C LEU A 33 2.73 -2.50 15.46
N THR A 34 2.14 -1.52 14.78
CA THR A 34 2.69 -0.16 14.76
C THR A 34 2.55 0.51 16.11
N TRP A 35 1.44 0.27 16.83
CA TRP A 35 1.25 0.78 18.17
C TRP A 35 2.30 0.25 19.15
N VAL A 36 2.52 -1.06 19.16
CA VAL A 36 3.54 -1.68 20.02
C VAL A 36 4.95 -1.21 19.67
N LYS A 37 5.25 -1.06 18.38
CA LYS A 37 6.59 -0.69 17.90
C LYS A 37 6.91 0.79 18.05
N TYR A 38 5.94 1.68 17.82
CA TYR A 38 6.15 3.13 17.74
C TYR A 38 5.44 3.91 18.87
N GLY A 39 4.71 3.23 19.77
CA GLY A 39 3.93 3.87 20.83
C GLY A 39 2.63 4.52 20.39
N LYS A 40 2.38 4.61 19.07
CA LYS A 40 1.15 5.12 18.45
C LYS A 40 0.86 4.34 17.18
N PRO A 41 -0.42 4.12 16.82
CA PRO A 41 -0.77 3.51 15.56
C PRO A 41 -0.41 4.43 14.40
N ASP A 42 0.14 3.85 13.34
CA ASP A 42 0.47 4.56 12.11
C ASP A 42 -0.72 4.50 11.14
N VAL A 43 -1.34 5.65 10.87
CA VAL A 43 -2.53 5.74 10.02
C VAL A 43 -2.23 5.35 8.57
N SER A 44 -1.10 5.81 8.02
CA SER A 44 -0.68 5.47 6.66
C SER A 44 -0.46 3.97 6.49
N MET A 45 0.22 3.33 7.45
CA MET A 45 0.40 1.89 7.45
C MET A 45 -0.92 1.13 7.61
N CYS A 46 -1.86 1.62 8.42
CA CYS A 46 -3.18 1.02 8.55
C CYS A 46 -4.00 1.07 7.25
N LEU A 47 -3.91 2.18 6.51
CA LEU A 47 -4.54 2.30 5.20
C LEU A 47 -3.89 1.36 4.18
N ASN A 48 -2.56 1.31 4.13
CA ASN A 48 -1.83 0.36 3.30
C ASN A 48 -2.14 -1.09 3.66
N ALA A 49 -2.34 -1.40 4.93
CA ALA A 49 -2.73 -2.74 5.36
C ALA A 49 -4.13 -3.15 4.91
N SER A 50 -5.07 -2.21 4.87
CA SER A 50 -6.40 -2.47 4.29
C SER A 50 -6.27 -2.88 2.82
N LEU A 51 -5.46 -2.14 2.04
CA LEU A 51 -5.19 -2.49 0.65
C LEU A 51 -4.44 -3.82 0.52
N ALA A 52 -3.43 -4.06 1.37
CA ALA A 52 -2.68 -5.31 1.39
C ALA A 52 -3.56 -6.53 1.67
N GLY A 53 -4.51 -6.41 2.61
CA GLY A 53 -5.50 -7.44 2.89
C GLY A 53 -6.43 -7.72 1.71
N LEU A 54 -6.87 -6.67 1.01
CA LEU A 54 -7.64 -6.81 -0.23
C LEU A 54 -6.84 -7.53 -1.32
N VAL A 55 -5.58 -7.14 -1.52
CA VAL A 55 -4.69 -7.80 -2.50
C VAL A 55 -4.49 -9.27 -2.14
N ALA A 56 -4.19 -9.56 -0.87
CA ALA A 56 -3.92 -10.93 -0.41
C ALA A 56 -5.11 -11.87 -0.55
N ILE A 57 -6.35 -11.37 -0.38
CA ILE A 57 -7.54 -12.22 -0.50
C ILE A 57 -8.01 -12.40 -1.94
N THR A 58 -7.62 -11.52 -2.85
CA THR A 58 -8.17 -11.49 -4.22
C THR A 58 -7.99 -12.82 -4.96
N ALA A 59 -6.83 -13.48 -4.82
CA ALA A 59 -6.58 -14.77 -5.49
C ALA A 59 -7.40 -15.93 -4.92
N GLY A 60 -7.87 -15.83 -3.68
CA GLY A 60 -8.54 -16.91 -2.96
C GLY A 60 -9.95 -16.58 -2.49
N CYS A 61 -10.52 -15.45 -2.86
CA CYS A 61 -11.78 -14.94 -2.30
C CYS A 61 -12.98 -15.91 -2.47
N ASP A 62 -12.96 -16.70 -3.51
CA ASP A 62 -13.98 -17.71 -3.90
C ASP A 62 -13.66 -19.13 -3.41
N VAL A 63 -12.41 -19.42 -3.03
CA VAL A 63 -11.96 -20.78 -2.69
C VAL A 63 -11.53 -20.97 -1.24
N VAL A 64 -11.54 -19.90 -0.42
CA VAL A 64 -11.23 -20.00 1.02
C VAL A 64 -12.47 -19.71 1.86
N ASP A 65 -12.48 -20.19 3.09
CA ASP A 65 -13.51 -19.88 4.08
C ASP A 65 -13.15 -18.65 4.93
N ALA A 66 -14.06 -18.27 5.84
CA ALA A 66 -13.85 -17.12 6.73
C ALA A 66 -12.60 -17.27 7.60
N PHE A 67 -12.27 -18.48 8.06
CA PHE A 67 -11.07 -18.73 8.84
C PHE A 67 -9.80 -18.53 8.01
N GLY A 68 -9.77 -19.07 6.80
CA GLY A 68 -8.68 -18.84 5.85
C GLY A 68 -8.48 -17.36 5.58
N SER A 69 -9.56 -16.59 5.40
CA SER A 69 -9.46 -15.14 5.15
C SER A 69 -8.92 -14.35 6.36
N ILE A 70 -9.23 -14.77 7.61
CA ILE A 70 -8.64 -14.19 8.82
C ILE A 70 -7.11 -14.38 8.82
N VAL A 71 -6.64 -15.59 8.56
CA VAL A 71 -5.21 -15.90 8.55
C VAL A 71 -4.50 -15.16 7.42
N ILE A 72 -5.10 -15.16 6.22
CA ILE A 72 -4.56 -14.44 5.05
C ILE A 72 -4.41 -12.95 5.36
N GLY A 73 -5.44 -12.33 5.92
CA GLY A 73 -5.41 -10.92 6.31
C GLY A 73 -4.41 -10.62 7.41
N ALA A 74 -4.31 -11.49 8.44
CA ALA A 74 -3.35 -11.31 9.52
C ALA A 74 -1.90 -11.31 9.01
N VAL A 75 -1.55 -12.26 8.14
CA VAL A 75 -0.23 -12.31 7.52
C VAL A 75 0.02 -11.11 6.61
N ALA A 76 -0.99 -10.67 5.85
CA ALA A 76 -0.88 -9.49 5.00
C ALA A 76 -0.55 -8.22 5.80
N GLY A 77 -1.19 -8.03 6.96
CA GLY A 77 -0.91 -6.91 7.86
C GLY A 77 0.53 -6.93 8.41
N VAL A 78 1.08 -8.10 8.66
CA VAL A 78 2.50 -8.25 9.06
C VAL A 78 3.42 -7.95 7.87
N LEU A 79 3.13 -8.54 6.71
CA LEU A 79 3.96 -8.42 5.51
C LEU A 79 4.07 -6.99 5.01
N VAL A 80 3.01 -6.19 5.06
CA VAL A 80 3.07 -4.80 4.60
C VAL A 80 4.01 -3.96 5.47
N VAL A 81 3.96 -4.10 6.79
CA VAL A 81 4.83 -3.36 7.73
C VAL A 81 6.29 -3.73 7.53
N PHE A 82 6.59 -5.03 7.51
CA PHE A 82 7.96 -5.51 7.31
C PHE A 82 8.46 -5.29 5.88
N GLY A 83 7.59 -5.37 4.88
CA GLY A 83 7.91 -5.14 3.48
C GLY A 83 8.35 -3.70 3.22
N VAL A 84 7.59 -2.72 3.68
CA VAL A 84 7.96 -1.31 3.59
C VAL A 84 9.28 -1.08 4.31
N TRP A 85 9.41 -1.53 5.56
CA TRP A 85 10.65 -1.38 6.31
C TRP A 85 11.85 -2.01 5.59
N PHE A 86 11.70 -3.19 5.01
CA PHE A 86 12.77 -3.89 4.30
C PHE A 86 13.20 -3.16 3.03
N LEU A 87 12.24 -2.66 2.25
CA LEU A 87 12.53 -1.89 1.03
C LEU A 87 13.27 -0.60 1.35
N ASP A 88 12.75 0.19 2.29
CA ASP A 88 13.30 1.49 2.62
C ASP A 88 14.65 1.40 3.33
N TYR A 89 14.74 0.61 4.41
CA TYR A 89 15.90 0.63 5.29
C TYR A 89 16.98 -0.40 4.96
N LYS A 90 16.63 -1.48 4.24
CA LYS A 90 17.60 -2.53 3.88
C LYS A 90 18.03 -2.48 2.44
N LEU A 91 17.09 -2.34 1.54
CA LEU A 91 17.37 -2.30 0.10
C LEU A 91 17.59 -0.88 -0.42
N HIS A 92 17.18 0.15 0.34
CA HIS A 92 17.22 1.56 -0.08
C HIS A 92 16.53 1.77 -1.44
N VAL A 93 15.42 1.08 -1.64
CA VAL A 93 14.55 1.23 -2.82
C VAL A 93 13.44 2.20 -2.46
N ASP A 94 13.33 3.25 -3.23
CA ASP A 94 12.30 4.28 -3.06
C ASP A 94 10.93 3.71 -3.45
N ASP A 95 10.09 3.49 -2.44
CA ASP A 95 8.69 3.05 -2.59
C ASP A 95 7.79 3.95 -1.73
N PRO A 96 7.57 5.22 -2.15
CA PRO A 96 7.02 6.29 -1.30
C PRO A 96 5.60 6.01 -0.81
N VAL A 97 4.84 5.19 -1.52
CA VAL A 97 3.47 4.82 -1.14
C VAL A 97 3.34 3.36 -0.67
N GLY A 98 4.44 2.63 -0.60
CA GLY A 98 4.44 1.22 -0.21
C GLY A 98 3.84 0.28 -1.26
N ALA A 99 3.87 0.66 -2.55
CA ALA A 99 3.22 -0.09 -3.62
C ALA A 99 3.79 -1.50 -3.78
N VAL A 100 5.11 -1.68 -3.68
CA VAL A 100 5.75 -3.00 -3.76
C VAL A 100 5.34 -3.88 -2.59
N ALA A 101 5.34 -3.32 -1.36
CA ALA A 101 4.93 -4.06 -0.18
C ALA A 101 3.44 -4.44 -0.22
N VAL A 102 2.57 -3.52 -0.66
CA VAL A 102 1.12 -3.77 -0.77
C VAL A 102 0.78 -4.75 -1.89
N HIS A 103 1.30 -4.52 -3.11
CA HIS A 103 0.84 -5.27 -4.29
C HIS A 103 1.73 -6.48 -4.60
N CYS A 104 3.04 -6.33 -4.64
CA CYS A 104 3.93 -7.43 -4.99
C CYS A 104 3.99 -8.48 -3.88
N LEU A 105 4.37 -8.10 -2.66
CA LEU A 105 4.52 -9.07 -1.58
C LEU A 105 3.18 -9.72 -1.20
N ASN A 106 2.12 -8.94 -1.09
CA ASN A 106 0.82 -9.50 -0.74
C ASN A 106 0.10 -10.19 -1.89
N GLY A 107 0.40 -9.87 -3.15
CA GLY A 107 -0.05 -10.64 -4.30
C GLY A 107 0.60 -12.02 -4.37
N ILE A 108 1.91 -12.09 -4.11
CA ILE A 108 2.63 -13.37 -3.98
C ILE A 108 2.04 -14.18 -2.82
N TRP A 109 1.87 -13.56 -1.65
CA TRP A 109 1.28 -14.21 -0.48
C TRP A 109 -0.11 -14.74 -0.77
N GLY A 110 -1.01 -13.94 -1.33
CA GLY A 110 -2.39 -14.32 -1.63
C GLY A 110 -2.47 -15.50 -2.61
N THR A 111 -1.63 -15.49 -3.64
CA THR A 111 -1.55 -16.60 -4.60
C THR A 111 -1.07 -17.89 -3.92
N ILE A 112 -0.01 -17.82 -3.11
CA ILE A 112 0.46 -18.97 -2.32
C ILE A 112 -0.60 -19.45 -1.32
N ALA A 113 -1.34 -18.52 -0.70
CA ALA A 113 -2.39 -18.82 0.27
C ALA A 113 -3.52 -19.68 -0.32
N VAL A 114 -3.84 -19.57 -1.60
CA VAL A 114 -4.76 -20.49 -2.28
C VAL A 114 -4.27 -21.94 -2.16
N GLY A 115 -2.98 -22.18 -2.38
CA GLY A 115 -2.38 -23.49 -2.24
C GLY A 115 -2.40 -24.03 -0.80
N LEU A 116 -2.51 -23.15 0.19
CA LEU A 116 -2.55 -23.51 1.61
C LEU A 116 -3.97 -23.69 2.13
N PHE A 117 -4.88 -22.75 1.82
CA PHE A 117 -6.17 -22.57 2.48
C PHE A 117 -7.39 -22.87 1.61
N ALA A 118 -7.24 -23.25 0.33
CA ALA A 118 -8.39 -23.62 -0.48
C ALA A 118 -9.18 -24.78 0.17
N THR A 119 -10.49 -24.66 0.24
CA THR A 119 -11.35 -25.63 0.94
C THR A 119 -12.67 -25.85 0.23
N LYS A 120 -13.18 -27.08 0.29
CA LYS A 120 -14.51 -27.45 -0.20
C LYS A 120 -15.66 -26.90 0.62
N THR A 121 -15.38 -26.26 1.75
CA THR A 121 -16.39 -25.53 2.53
C THR A 121 -16.78 -24.20 1.90
N ALA A 122 -15.92 -23.66 1.03
CA ALA A 122 -16.28 -22.52 0.18
C ALA A 122 -17.27 -22.99 -0.91
N PRO A 123 -18.33 -22.21 -1.20
CA PRO A 123 -19.30 -22.56 -2.23
C PRO A 123 -18.62 -22.75 -3.60
N GLU A 124 -19.10 -23.74 -4.36
CA GLU A 124 -18.60 -24.09 -5.71
C GLU A 124 -17.11 -24.51 -5.76
N CYS A 125 -16.38 -24.49 -4.65
CA CYS A 125 -14.97 -24.83 -4.61
C CYS A 125 -14.72 -26.33 -4.69
N THR A 126 -13.94 -26.78 -5.67
CA THR A 126 -13.51 -28.18 -5.81
C THR A 126 -12.08 -28.43 -5.34
N LEU A 127 -11.33 -27.37 -5.03
CA LEU A 127 -9.95 -27.41 -4.64
C LEU A 127 -9.76 -27.76 -3.16
N LYS A 128 -8.60 -28.32 -2.84
CA LYS A 128 -8.14 -28.51 -1.46
C LYS A 128 -6.71 -28.02 -1.33
N GLY A 129 -6.50 -27.08 -0.43
CA GLY A 129 -5.19 -26.62 -0.02
C GLY A 129 -4.47 -27.61 0.90
N LEU A 130 -3.20 -27.32 1.16
CA LEU A 130 -2.35 -28.16 2.00
C LEU A 130 -2.96 -28.43 3.37
N PHE A 131 -3.49 -27.40 4.04
CA PHE A 131 -4.06 -27.52 5.40
C PHE A 131 -5.41 -28.25 5.44
N TYR A 132 -6.07 -28.40 4.31
CA TYR A 132 -7.32 -29.12 4.16
C TYR A 132 -7.15 -30.50 3.48
N GLY A 133 -5.91 -31.04 3.51
CA GLY A 133 -5.61 -32.39 3.03
C GLY A 133 -5.46 -32.53 1.52
N GLY A 134 -5.18 -31.42 0.80
CA GLY A 134 -4.94 -31.43 -0.64
C GLY A 134 -3.52 -31.80 -1.06
N GLY A 135 -2.59 -31.92 -0.09
CA GLY A 135 -1.19 -32.19 -0.37
C GLY A 135 -0.49 -30.99 -1.05
N PHE A 136 0.72 -31.24 -1.53
CA PHE A 136 1.58 -30.18 -2.12
C PHE A 136 1.26 -29.83 -3.56
N LYS A 137 0.35 -30.55 -4.23
CA LYS A 137 0.09 -30.34 -5.67
C LYS A 137 -0.42 -28.92 -5.96
N GLN A 138 -1.45 -28.48 -5.24
CA GLN A 138 -2.03 -27.13 -5.43
C GLN A 138 -1.02 -26.05 -5.05
N LEU A 139 -0.30 -26.22 -3.97
CA LEU A 139 0.74 -25.28 -3.55
C LEU A 139 1.85 -25.16 -4.62
N GLY A 140 2.28 -26.26 -5.20
CA GLY A 140 3.28 -26.27 -6.28
C GLY A 140 2.80 -25.56 -7.54
N ILE A 141 1.51 -25.72 -7.92
CA ILE A 141 0.90 -25.00 -9.05
C ILE A 141 0.89 -23.49 -8.78
N GLN A 142 0.48 -23.08 -7.59
CA GLN A 142 0.46 -21.66 -7.22
C GLN A 142 1.88 -21.06 -7.20
N ALA A 143 2.85 -21.77 -6.67
CA ALA A 143 4.24 -21.32 -6.66
C ALA A 143 4.80 -21.16 -8.11
N LEU A 144 4.50 -22.10 -9.00
CA LEU A 144 4.87 -21.98 -10.41
C LEU A 144 4.20 -20.78 -11.08
N GLY A 145 2.91 -20.56 -10.79
CA GLY A 145 2.16 -19.38 -11.27
C GLY A 145 2.79 -18.07 -10.83
N VAL A 146 3.15 -17.97 -9.54
CA VAL A 146 3.85 -16.79 -9.00
C VAL A 146 5.16 -16.53 -9.74
N VAL A 147 6.00 -17.55 -9.93
CA VAL A 147 7.28 -17.41 -10.64
C VAL A 147 7.05 -16.96 -12.08
N ALA A 148 6.09 -17.55 -12.77
CA ALA A 148 5.78 -17.20 -14.17
C ALA A 148 5.31 -15.75 -14.30
N VAL A 149 4.37 -15.32 -13.45
CA VAL A 149 3.84 -13.95 -13.47
C VAL A 149 4.90 -12.93 -13.06
N CYS A 150 5.69 -13.21 -12.03
CA CYS A 150 6.78 -12.32 -11.61
C CYS A 150 7.84 -12.18 -12.71
N ALA A 151 8.23 -13.27 -13.37
CA ALA A 151 9.18 -13.22 -14.48
C ALA A 151 8.63 -12.42 -15.68
N PHE A 152 7.36 -12.65 -16.05
CA PHE A 152 6.71 -11.91 -17.12
C PHE A 152 6.64 -10.42 -16.80
N ALA A 153 6.16 -10.05 -15.60
CA ALA A 153 6.06 -8.66 -15.18
C ALA A 153 7.43 -7.97 -15.12
N ALA A 154 8.44 -8.64 -14.57
CA ALA A 154 9.79 -8.09 -14.50
C ALA A 154 10.37 -7.81 -15.89
N VAL A 155 10.29 -8.76 -16.81
CA VAL A 155 10.83 -8.60 -18.18
C VAL A 155 10.08 -7.51 -18.93
N THR A 156 8.76 -7.55 -18.93
CA THR A 156 7.95 -6.58 -19.70
C THR A 156 8.08 -5.18 -19.15
N MET A 157 8.03 -5.00 -17.83
CA MET A 157 8.15 -3.67 -17.21
C MET A 157 9.57 -3.12 -17.32
N PHE A 158 10.60 -3.95 -17.15
CA PHE A 158 11.97 -3.50 -17.37
C PHE A 158 12.17 -2.99 -18.80
N LEU A 159 11.68 -3.74 -19.79
CA LEU A 159 11.75 -3.32 -21.19
C LEU A 159 10.98 -2.01 -21.44
N THR A 160 9.75 -1.91 -20.91
CA THR A 160 8.92 -0.71 -21.04
C THR A 160 9.61 0.51 -20.43
N PHE A 161 10.07 0.42 -19.19
CA PHE A 161 10.73 1.54 -18.53
C PHE A 161 12.10 1.86 -19.15
N TYR A 162 12.79 0.86 -19.68
CA TYR A 162 14.03 1.08 -20.44
C TYR A 162 13.77 1.92 -21.69
N ILE A 163 12.72 1.59 -22.46
CA ILE A 163 12.32 2.36 -23.65
C ILE A 163 11.92 3.79 -23.26
N LEU A 164 11.05 3.94 -22.26
CA LEU A 164 10.60 5.25 -21.80
C LEU A 164 11.75 6.13 -21.35
N LYS A 165 12.69 5.57 -20.58
CA LYS A 165 13.88 6.29 -20.12
C LYS A 165 14.71 6.89 -21.27
N HIS A 166 14.79 6.19 -22.41
CA HIS A 166 15.61 6.61 -23.54
C HIS A 166 14.85 7.40 -24.60
N THR A 167 13.53 7.54 -24.46
CA THR A 167 12.68 8.29 -25.40
C THR A 167 12.12 9.56 -24.78
N ILE A 168 11.25 9.43 -23.79
CA ILE A 168 10.49 10.53 -23.18
C ILE A 168 11.17 11.03 -21.91
N GLY A 169 11.95 10.16 -21.24
CA GLY A 169 12.45 10.39 -19.89
C GLY A 169 11.52 9.78 -18.84
N LEU A 170 12.06 9.47 -17.66
CA LEU A 170 11.29 8.89 -16.55
C LEU A 170 11.24 9.77 -15.31
N ARG A 171 12.07 10.81 -15.28
CA ARG A 171 12.25 11.61 -14.08
C ARG A 171 12.12 13.09 -14.41
N ALA A 172 11.43 13.82 -13.57
CA ALA A 172 11.40 15.27 -13.62
C ALA A 172 12.80 15.85 -13.42
N SER A 173 13.04 17.05 -13.95
CA SER A 173 14.30 17.74 -13.72
C SER A 173 14.45 18.10 -12.23
N ARG A 174 15.71 18.29 -11.79
CA ARG A 174 15.97 18.69 -10.40
C ARG A 174 15.30 20.01 -10.03
N GLU A 175 15.16 20.91 -10.98
CA GLU A 175 14.49 22.19 -10.74
C GLU A 175 13.00 22.03 -10.52
N GLU A 176 12.35 21.15 -11.30
CA GLU A 176 10.93 20.80 -11.14
C GLU A 176 10.68 20.07 -9.82
N GLU A 177 11.55 19.12 -9.44
CA GLU A 177 11.46 18.45 -8.14
C GLU A 177 11.53 19.43 -6.97
N LEU A 178 12.40 20.44 -7.05
CA LEU A 178 12.55 21.45 -6.00
C LEU A 178 11.38 22.44 -5.94
N LYS A 179 10.79 22.79 -7.09
CA LYS A 179 9.61 23.67 -7.16
C LYS A 179 8.31 22.96 -6.79
N GLY A 180 8.30 21.64 -6.89
CA GLY A 180 7.09 20.82 -6.82
C GLY A 180 6.45 20.62 -8.20
N LEU A 181 5.93 19.41 -8.41
CA LEU A 181 5.40 19.00 -9.72
C LEU A 181 3.98 19.52 -9.99
N ASP A 182 3.29 20.03 -8.98
CA ASP A 182 1.93 20.54 -9.13
C ASP A 182 1.83 21.65 -10.18
N THR A 183 2.81 22.56 -10.19
CA THR A 183 2.83 23.68 -11.13
C THR A 183 3.23 23.25 -12.54
N THR A 184 4.22 22.37 -12.65
CA THR A 184 4.81 22.00 -13.95
C THR A 184 4.00 20.94 -14.68
N GLU A 185 3.42 19.98 -13.96
CA GLU A 185 2.66 18.87 -14.57
C GLU A 185 1.16 19.10 -14.57
N HIS A 186 0.63 19.79 -13.55
CA HIS A 186 -0.81 19.96 -13.39
C HIS A 186 -1.29 21.41 -13.57
N GLY A 187 -0.37 22.37 -13.69
CA GLY A 187 -0.73 23.79 -13.79
C GLY A 187 -1.39 24.34 -12.55
N LEU A 188 -1.23 23.67 -11.40
CA LEU A 188 -1.81 24.08 -10.12
C LEU A 188 -0.78 24.86 -9.32
N PRO A 189 -1.15 25.99 -8.68
CA PRO A 189 -0.22 26.74 -7.85
C PRO A 189 0.28 25.97 -6.63
N SER A 190 -0.57 25.10 -6.07
CA SER A 190 -0.25 24.09 -5.06
C SER A 190 -1.45 23.18 -4.84
N SER A 191 -1.24 21.89 -4.63
CA SER A 191 -2.31 20.97 -4.19
C SER A 191 -2.69 21.18 -2.72
N TYR A 192 -1.84 21.87 -1.95
CA TYR A 192 -2.01 22.17 -0.54
C TYR A 192 -1.94 23.69 -0.30
N ALA A 193 -2.78 24.44 -1.02
CA ALA A 193 -2.79 25.90 -1.00
C ALA A 193 -2.88 26.52 0.41
N ASP A 194 -3.43 25.80 1.38
CA ASP A 194 -3.58 26.23 2.77
C ASP A 194 -2.41 25.85 3.69
N PHE A 195 -1.44 25.08 3.19
CA PHE A 195 -0.23 24.71 3.93
C PHE A 195 0.95 25.61 3.54
N VAL A 196 0.98 26.81 4.07
CA VAL A 196 2.19 27.62 4.09
C VAL A 196 3.07 27.11 5.23
N ILE A 197 4.16 26.40 4.92
CA ILE A 197 5.20 26.12 5.92
C ILE A 197 5.79 27.46 6.34
N ALA A 198 5.38 27.94 7.52
CA ALA A 198 5.93 29.15 8.09
C ALA A 198 7.44 28.92 8.37
N GLY A 199 8.29 29.32 7.44
CA GLY A 199 9.75 29.14 7.58
C GLY A 199 10.57 29.36 6.32
N ASP A 200 10.00 29.25 5.14
CA ASP A 200 10.75 29.44 3.88
C ASP A 200 10.62 30.85 3.30
N SER A 201 11.04 31.84 4.09
CA SER A 201 11.42 33.16 3.55
C SER A 201 12.75 33.17 2.78
N VAL A 202 13.31 32.01 2.47
CA VAL A 202 14.63 31.88 1.83
C VAL A 202 14.55 31.81 0.31
N TYR A 203 13.37 31.71 -0.30
CA TYR A 203 13.23 31.62 -1.76
C TYR A 203 12.37 32.73 -2.40
N SER A 204 12.20 33.89 -1.80
CA SER A 204 11.61 35.03 -2.51
C SER A 204 12.71 35.89 -3.20
N GLY A 205 13.27 35.34 -4.25
CA GLY A 205 14.07 36.04 -5.22
C GLY A 205 13.35 36.14 -6.57
N SER A 206 12.18 36.76 -6.63
CA SER A 206 11.62 37.27 -7.89
C SER A 206 10.54 38.32 -7.61
N SER A 207 10.92 39.57 -8.00
CA SER A 207 10.09 40.69 -8.47
C SER A 207 8.76 40.94 -7.80
N ALA A 208 8.75 42.03 -7.02
CA ALA A 208 7.60 42.76 -6.49
C ALA A 208 6.73 43.35 -7.62
N GLU A 209 5.79 42.56 -8.21
CA GLU A 209 4.78 43.16 -9.09
C GLU A 209 3.42 42.48 -9.12
N ASP A 210 3.16 41.40 -8.36
CA ASP A 210 1.85 40.75 -8.33
C ASP A 210 1.28 40.52 -6.90
N THR A 211 1.43 41.51 -6.02
CA THR A 211 0.80 41.45 -4.69
C THR A 211 -0.24 42.55 -4.54
N ALA A 212 -1.34 42.43 -5.26
CA ALA A 212 -2.57 43.12 -4.93
C ALA A 212 -3.73 42.13 -5.11
N VAL A 213 -4.19 41.57 -4.03
CA VAL A 213 -5.50 41.04 -3.65
C VAL A 213 -5.30 39.84 -2.72
N VAL A 214 -5.46 40.03 -1.49
CA VAL A 214 -6.26 39.40 -0.44
C VAL A 214 -5.67 39.76 0.93
N THR A 215 -6.09 40.88 1.43
CA THR A 215 -6.01 41.18 2.86
C THR A 215 -7.42 41.19 3.40
N THR A 216 -7.86 40.11 4.01
CA THR A 216 -8.85 40.12 5.12
C THR A 216 -8.97 38.71 5.73
N ALA A 217 -8.08 38.38 6.65
CA ALA A 217 -8.37 37.43 7.71
C ALA A 217 -7.56 37.87 8.94
N ALA A 218 -8.23 38.12 10.04
CA ALA A 218 -7.67 38.56 11.29
C ALA A 218 -6.72 37.50 11.91
N PRO A 219 -5.71 37.92 12.68
CA PRO A 219 -4.77 36.96 13.30
C PRO A 219 -5.45 36.22 14.44
N VAL A 220 -5.45 34.90 14.35
CA VAL A 220 -5.75 34.01 15.49
C VAL A 220 -4.48 33.88 16.32
N GLU A 221 -4.44 34.53 17.48
CA GLU A 221 -3.41 34.28 18.49
C GLU A 221 -3.57 32.86 19.04
N THR A 222 -2.66 31.97 18.69
CA THR A 222 -2.46 30.69 19.42
C THR A 222 -1.09 30.70 20.06
N SER A 223 -1.03 31.16 21.32
CA SER A 223 0.12 30.93 22.20
C SER A 223 0.14 29.48 22.69
N VAL A 224 0.94 28.64 22.06
CA VAL A 224 1.31 27.34 22.62
C VAL A 224 2.80 27.39 23.01
N PRO A 225 3.16 27.23 24.30
CA PRO A 225 4.55 27.27 24.70
C PRO A 225 5.28 26.02 24.22
N VAL A 226 6.37 26.22 23.50
CA VAL A 226 7.33 25.16 23.12
C VAL A 226 8.08 24.72 24.38
N GLN A 227 7.79 23.51 24.87
CA GLN A 227 8.63 22.88 25.90
C GLN A 227 9.91 22.34 25.29
N HIS A 228 11.03 22.92 25.67
CA HIS A 228 12.36 22.38 25.43
C HIS A 228 12.52 21.01 26.11
N VAL A 229 12.63 19.94 25.32
CA VAL A 229 13.07 18.63 25.84
C VAL A 229 14.58 18.66 25.96
N SER A 230 15.05 18.75 27.21
CA SER A 230 16.43 18.61 27.60
C SER A 230 16.93 17.18 27.31
N LYS A 231 18.07 17.08 26.63
CA LYS A 231 18.82 15.84 26.46
C LYS A 231 19.31 15.36 27.82
N ALA A 232 18.83 14.22 28.33
CA ALA A 232 19.51 13.47 29.37
C ALA A 232 20.36 12.35 28.73
N ARG A 233 21.67 12.45 28.96
CA ARG A 233 22.64 11.36 28.74
C ARG A 233 22.54 10.39 29.90
N ALA A 234 22.46 9.12 29.67
CA ALA A 234 23.15 8.04 30.35
C ALA A 234 23.08 6.77 29.49
#